data_33a55d9374963b401fa5e88e7c18897a
#
_entry.id   33a55d9374963b401fa5e88e7c18897a
#
_cell.length_a   1.000
_cell.length_b   1.000
_cell.length_c   1.000
_cell.angle_alpha   90.00
_cell.angle_beta   90.00
_cell.angle_gamma   90.00
#
_symmetry.space_group_name_H-M   'P 1'
#
loop_
_entity.id
_entity.type
_entity.pdbx_description
1 polymer ?
#
loop_
_entity_poly.entity_id
_entity_poly.type
_entity_poly.pdbx_seq_one_letter_code
_entity_poly.pdbx_strand_id
1 'polypeptide(L)'
;MIIENLSQLYPKGYLSKTIGSEATYSIPVDDQFFIVNKAFLSIKEQHLLEALFPISENPTITGNHPWFSYLFQQAKLPAEGTFRMLQIQTNVPKELQAEWQFNLTKMFPDTVDCFSPSNNMYILVEEQSKNTFQQEEIQGIFLTLDTDFDCTSAVFVGNFYSSEDILRRCFHEEQRIFSEELNSSSRTTVFSLTDVALHYFTKEAMSQNILVEYYRRLLNKDTDIQPIISALWKNQGNISSTAKDLFMHRNTLHYRLEKFFEQTGLSLK
;
A
#
# COMPACT_ATOMS: atom_id res chain seq x y z
N MET A 1 -17.32 18.85 5.08
CA MET A 1 -16.15 19.48 5.79
C MET A 1 -14.95 19.68 4.86
N ILE A 2 -14.36 18.64 4.23
CA ILE A 2 -13.18 18.81 3.33
C ILE A 2 -13.54 19.64 2.09
N ILE A 3 -14.63 19.33 1.41
CA ILE A 3 -15.10 20.05 0.21
C ILE A 3 -15.39 21.53 0.50
N GLU A 4 -16.02 21.83 1.63
CA GLU A 4 -16.31 23.21 2.05
C GLU A 4 -15.02 24.00 2.30
N ASN A 5 -14.04 23.39 2.97
CA ASN A 5 -12.73 24.00 3.21
C ASN A 5 -11.97 24.25 1.90
N LEU A 6 -11.99 23.29 0.96
CA LEU A 6 -11.38 23.46 -0.36
C LEU A 6 -12.08 24.57 -1.17
N SER A 7 -13.40 24.63 -1.12
CA SER A 7 -14.17 25.69 -1.80
C SER A 7 -13.94 27.08 -1.18
N GLN A 8 -13.64 27.15 0.12
CA GLN A 8 -13.22 28.43 0.76
C GLN A 8 -11.82 28.85 0.37
N LEU A 9 -10.88 27.88 0.36
CA LEU A 9 -9.49 28.16 -0.01
C LEU A 9 -9.34 28.46 -1.51
N TYR A 10 -10.10 27.77 -2.34
CA TYR A 10 -10.07 27.88 -3.79
C TYR A 10 -11.48 28.15 -4.36
N PRO A 11 -11.97 29.39 -4.26
CA PRO A 11 -13.35 29.73 -4.66
C PRO A 11 -13.68 29.50 -6.16
N LYS A 12 -12.63 29.38 -7.00
CA LYS A 12 -12.76 29.08 -8.43
C LYS A 12 -12.59 27.58 -8.75
N GLY A 13 -12.37 26.75 -7.74
CA GLY A 13 -12.37 25.30 -7.88
C GLY A 13 -13.79 24.75 -8.03
N TYR A 14 -13.90 23.58 -8.61
CA TYR A 14 -15.17 22.90 -8.80
C TYR A 14 -15.00 21.39 -8.63
N LEU A 15 -16.11 20.72 -8.29
CA LEU A 15 -16.14 19.25 -8.21
C LEU A 15 -16.33 18.63 -9.59
N SER A 16 -15.60 17.57 -9.86
CA SER A 16 -15.69 16.77 -11.08
C SER A 16 -15.58 15.29 -10.74
N LYS A 17 -16.29 14.47 -11.49
CA LYS A 17 -16.14 13.02 -11.45
C LYS A 17 -14.93 12.51 -12.23
N THR A 18 -14.32 13.37 -13.04
CA THR A 18 -13.15 13.06 -13.86
C THR A 18 -11.99 13.96 -13.47
N ILE A 19 -10.76 13.44 -13.68
CA ILE A 19 -9.54 14.22 -13.52
C ILE A 19 -9.55 15.42 -14.49
N GLY A 20 -9.07 16.56 -14.04
CA GLY A 20 -8.99 17.78 -14.85
C GLY A 20 -7.90 17.72 -15.91
N SER A 21 -7.76 18.80 -16.69
CA SER A 21 -6.74 18.94 -17.73
C SER A 21 -5.34 19.23 -17.14
N GLU A 22 -4.30 19.21 -17.97
CA GLU A 22 -2.92 19.58 -17.60
C GLU A 22 -2.79 20.97 -16.97
N ALA A 23 -3.73 21.89 -17.30
CA ALA A 23 -3.78 23.23 -16.72
C ALA A 23 -4.38 23.28 -15.30
N THR A 24 -4.76 22.14 -14.73
CA THR A 24 -5.45 22.05 -13.45
C THR A 24 -4.78 21.07 -12.50
N TYR A 25 -5.03 21.25 -11.19
CA TYR A 25 -4.81 20.22 -10.16
C TYR A 25 -6.12 19.54 -9.83
N SER A 26 -6.08 18.21 -9.70
CA SER A 26 -7.23 17.36 -9.33
C SER A 26 -6.97 16.80 -7.95
N ILE A 27 -7.58 17.39 -6.94
CA ILE A 27 -7.44 16.97 -5.54
C ILE A 27 -8.50 15.89 -5.29
N PRO A 28 -8.14 14.65 -4.96
CA PRO A 28 -9.11 13.59 -4.69
C PRO A 28 -9.87 13.90 -3.40
N VAL A 29 -11.20 13.83 -3.45
CA VAL A 29 -12.10 14.03 -2.32
C VAL A 29 -13.25 13.03 -2.45
N ASP A 30 -13.28 12.05 -1.56
CA ASP A 30 -14.23 10.94 -1.59
C ASP A 30 -14.19 10.21 -2.96
N ASP A 31 -15.31 10.18 -3.68
CA ASP A 31 -15.47 9.56 -5.00
C ASP A 31 -15.39 10.56 -6.18
N GLN A 32 -14.88 11.76 -5.93
CA GLN A 32 -14.78 12.86 -6.89
C GLN A 32 -13.41 13.55 -6.80
N PHE A 33 -13.19 14.51 -7.70
CA PHE A 33 -12.02 15.37 -7.70
C PHE A 33 -12.42 16.82 -7.52
N PHE A 34 -11.77 17.53 -6.61
CA PHE A 34 -11.87 18.98 -6.57
C PHE A 34 -10.81 19.57 -7.51
N ILE A 35 -11.27 20.22 -8.59
CA ILE A 35 -10.42 20.72 -9.67
C ILE A 35 -10.07 22.19 -9.42
N VAL A 36 -8.78 22.49 -9.43
CA VAL A 36 -8.26 23.86 -9.28
C VAL A 36 -7.35 24.19 -10.45
N ASN A 37 -7.56 25.33 -11.10
CA ASN A 37 -6.70 25.75 -12.20
C ASN A 37 -5.35 26.26 -11.68
N LYS A 38 -4.26 25.76 -12.26
CA LYS A 38 -2.86 26.11 -11.90
C LYS A 38 -2.60 27.62 -11.96
N ALA A 39 -3.24 28.32 -12.90
CA ALA A 39 -3.10 29.77 -13.05
C ALA A 39 -3.60 30.61 -11.85
N PHE A 40 -4.40 30.01 -10.97
CA PHE A 40 -4.91 30.67 -9.75
C PHE A 40 -4.13 30.32 -8.49
N LEU A 41 -3.07 29.54 -8.63
CA LEU A 41 -2.22 29.06 -7.53
C LEU A 41 -0.87 29.76 -7.56
N SER A 42 -0.38 30.16 -6.40
CA SER A 42 1.00 30.60 -6.24
C SER A 42 1.97 29.43 -6.48
N ILE A 43 3.21 29.70 -6.81
CA ILE A 43 4.26 28.69 -7.00
C ILE A 43 4.40 27.79 -5.76
N LYS A 44 4.27 28.36 -4.55
CA LYS A 44 4.33 27.58 -3.30
C LYS A 44 3.16 26.62 -3.14
N GLU A 45 1.94 27.07 -3.50
CA GLU A 45 0.75 26.22 -3.46
C GLU A 45 0.83 25.10 -4.51
N GLN A 46 1.37 25.40 -5.70
CA GLN A 46 1.60 24.39 -6.73
C GLN A 46 2.55 23.32 -6.22
N HIS A 47 3.72 23.69 -5.68
CA HIS A 47 4.66 22.73 -5.10
C HIS A 47 4.06 21.95 -3.90
N LEU A 48 3.23 22.60 -3.08
CA LEU A 48 2.56 21.94 -1.97
C LEU A 48 1.53 20.91 -2.48
N LEU A 49 0.73 21.29 -3.46
CA LEU A 49 -0.25 20.37 -4.06
C LEU A 49 0.43 19.24 -4.82
N GLU A 50 1.55 19.49 -5.49
CA GLU A 50 2.38 18.45 -6.13
C GLU A 50 2.98 17.47 -5.11
N ALA A 51 3.39 17.97 -3.95
CA ALA A 51 3.94 17.12 -2.89
C ALA A 51 2.87 16.30 -2.15
N LEU A 52 1.69 16.90 -1.92
CA LEU A 52 0.58 16.25 -1.18
C LEU A 52 -0.28 15.37 -2.09
N PHE A 53 -0.46 15.81 -3.32
CA PHE A 53 -1.24 15.14 -4.35
C PHE A 53 -0.38 15.12 -5.62
N PRO A 54 0.61 14.24 -5.70
CA PRO A 54 1.41 14.12 -6.92
C PRO A 54 0.48 13.76 -8.06
N ILE A 55 -0.10 14.80 -8.66
CA ILE A 55 -0.84 14.64 -9.90
C ILE A 55 0.24 14.34 -10.92
N SER A 56 0.29 13.08 -11.27
CA SER A 56 0.98 12.69 -12.48
C SER A 56 0.65 13.70 -13.56
N GLU A 57 1.70 14.33 -14.10
CA GLU A 57 1.66 14.77 -15.49
C GLU A 57 0.85 13.70 -16.20
N ASN A 58 -0.24 14.07 -16.88
CA ASN A 58 -1.20 13.11 -17.46
C ASN A 58 -0.45 11.85 -17.85
N PRO A 59 -0.74 10.70 -17.25
CA PRO A 59 -0.13 9.49 -17.76
C PRO A 59 -0.54 9.48 -19.22
N THR A 60 0.41 9.61 -20.11
CA THR A 60 0.19 9.27 -21.50
C THR A 60 0.00 7.76 -21.44
N ILE A 61 -1.22 7.35 -21.01
CA ILE A 61 -1.61 5.96 -21.04
C ILE A 61 -1.66 5.66 -22.53
N THR A 62 -0.50 5.30 -23.05
CA THR A 62 -0.32 4.93 -24.46
C THR A 62 -0.90 3.54 -24.60
N GLY A 63 -2.09 3.45 -25.17
CA GLY A 63 -2.76 2.20 -25.40
C GLY A 63 -4.21 2.21 -24.97
N ASN A 64 -4.93 1.17 -25.36
CA ASN A 64 -6.30 0.93 -24.92
C ASN A 64 -6.25 0.09 -23.64
N HIS A 65 -6.45 0.74 -22.49
CA HIS A 65 -6.52 0.08 -21.18
C HIS A 65 -7.95 0.14 -20.63
N PRO A 66 -8.81 -0.84 -20.95
CA PRO A 66 -10.20 -0.86 -20.48
C PRO A 66 -10.32 -0.87 -18.96
N TRP A 67 -9.36 -1.52 -18.27
CA TRP A 67 -9.31 -1.57 -16.82
C TRP A 67 -8.97 -0.23 -16.19
N PHE A 68 -8.12 0.59 -16.83
CA PHE A 68 -7.91 1.97 -16.37
C PHE A 68 -9.22 2.76 -16.43
N SER A 69 -9.94 2.66 -17.56
CA SER A 69 -11.23 3.35 -17.70
C SER A 69 -12.27 2.86 -16.68
N TYR A 70 -12.29 1.56 -16.39
CA TYR A 70 -13.15 1.01 -15.36
C TYR A 70 -12.78 1.53 -13.96
N LEU A 71 -11.53 1.45 -13.56
CA LEU A 71 -11.11 1.80 -12.21
C LEU A 71 -11.15 3.31 -11.94
N PHE A 72 -10.80 4.15 -12.92
CA PHE A 72 -10.59 5.58 -12.72
C PHE A 72 -11.59 6.49 -13.46
N GLN A 73 -12.31 6.00 -14.46
CA GLN A 73 -13.19 6.80 -15.31
C GLN A 73 -14.66 6.35 -15.28
N GLN A 74 -15.04 5.51 -14.34
CA GLN A 74 -16.40 4.98 -14.17
C GLN A 74 -16.97 4.23 -15.39
N ALA A 75 -16.10 3.69 -16.26
CA ALA A 75 -16.54 2.79 -17.31
C ALA A 75 -17.07 1.47 -16.75
N LYS A 76 -17.75 0.69 -17.58
CA LYS A 76 -18.23 -0.65 -17.22
C LYS A 76 -17.06 -1.63 -17.05
N LEU A 77 -17.31 -2.68 -16.26
CA LEU A 77 -16.35 -3.78 -16.11
C LEU A 77 -15.98 -4.36 -17.48
N PRO A 78 -14.69 -4.48 -17.82
CA PRO A 78 -14.26 -4.92 -19.15
C PRO A 78 -14.55 -6.39 -19.46
N ALA A 79 -14.60 -7.24 -18.44
CA ALA A 79 -14.81 -8.68 -18.58
C ALA A 79 -15.54 -9.25 -17.36
N GLU A 80 -16.29 -10.33 -17.57
CA GLU A 80 -16.83 -11.14 -16.46
C GLU A 80 -15.73 -12.06 -15.92
N GLY A 81 -15.67 -12.23 -14.61
CA GLY A 81 -14.66 -13.07 -13.97
C GLY A 81 -14.36 -12.65 -12.54
N THR A 82 -13.30 -13.17 -12.01
CA THR A 82 -12.78 -12.84 -10.68
C THR A 82 -11.37 -12.29 -10.83
N PHE A 83 -11.15 -11.07 -10.38
CA PHE A 83 -9.92 -10.33 -10.63
C PHE A 83 -9.31 -9.78 -9.35
N ARG A 84 -7.99 -9.69 -9.31
CA ARG A 84 -7.27 -8.90 -8.31
C ARG A 84 -6.37 -7.87 -8.99
N MET A 85 -5.98 -6.85 -8.24
CA MET A 85 -5.03 -5.84 -8.67
C MET A 85 -3.77 -5.92 -7.81
N LEU A 86 -2.62 -6.00 -8.47
CA LEU A 86 -1.34 -5.74 -7.83
C LEU A 86 -1.03 -4.26 -8.04
N GLN A 87 -0.90 -3.52 -6.95
CA GLN A 87 -0.50 -2.12 -6.96
C GLN A 87 0.99 -2.04 -6.67
N ILE A 88 1.74 -1.45 -7.59
CA ILE A 88 3.19 -1.53 -7.59
C ILE A 88 3.74 -0.11 -7.63
N GLN A 89 4.58 0.24 -6.67
CA GLN A 89 5.41 1.42 -6.73
C GLN A 89 6.87 0.99 -6.90
N THR A 90 7.54 1.51 -7.92
CA THR A 90 8.92 1.18 -8.23
C THR A 90 9.72 2.42 -8.59
N ASN A 91 11.03 2.38 -8.37
CA ASN A 91 11.96 3.43 -8.76
C ASN A 91 12.74 3.10 -10.03
N VAL A 92 12.20 2.20 -10.86
CA VAL A 92 12.82 1.83 -12.15
C VAL A 92 13.12 3.08 -13.00
N PRO A 93 14.33 3.20 -13.58
CA PRO A 93 14.69 4.32 -14.44
C PRO A 93 13.73 4.49 -15.63
N LYS A 94 13.43 5.74 -16.01
CA LYS A 94 12.45 6.04 -17.07
C LYS A 94 12.75 5.31 -18.39
N GLU A 95 14.01 5.19 -18.73
CA GLU A 95 14.50 4.55 -19.94
C GLU A 95 14.22 3.04 -19.97
N LEU A 96 14.09 2.42 -18.81
CA LEU A 96 13.88 0.97 -18.64
C LEU A 96 12.42 0.61 -18.32
N GLN A 97 11.55 1.58 -18.12
CA GLN A 97 10.15 1.35 -17.69
C GLN A 97 9.39 0.44 -18.67
N ALA A 98 9.53 0.65 -19.96
CA ALA A 98 8.83 -0.16 -20.97
C ALA A 98 9.31 -1.62 -20.97
N GLU A 99 10.62 -1.84 -20.83
CA GLU A 99 11.21 -3.17 -20.76
C GLU A 99 10.86 -3.86 -19.43
N TRP A 100 10.90 -3.13 -18.34
CA TRP A 100 10.49 -3.61 -17.01
C TRP A 100 9.02 -4.06 -17.03
N GLN A 101 8.10 -3.22 -17.53
CA GLN A 101 6.68 -3.55 -17.63
C GLN A 101 6.44 -4.78 -18.53
N PHE A 102 7.16 -4.89 -19.64
CA PHE A 102 7.08 -6.05 -20.52
C PHE A 102 7.54 -7.33 -19.83
N ASN A 103 8.63 -7.30 -19.06
CA ASN A 103 9.10 -8.45 -18.31
C ASN A 103 8.14 -8.79 -17.14
N LEU A 104 7.62 -7.77 -16.44
CA LEU A 104 6.59 -7.96 -15.41
C LEU A 104 5.39 -8.74 -15.98
N THR A 105 4.81 -8.29 -17.09
CA THR A 105 3.63 -8.95 -17.69
C THR A 105 3.92 -10.38 -18.17
N LYS A 106 5.15 -10.66 -18.58
CA LYS A 106 5.55 -12.04 -18.94
C LYS A 106 5.64 -12.97 -17.73
N MET A 107 6.01 -12.45 -16.57
CA MET A 107 6.11 -13.24 -15.34
C MET A 107 4.74 -13.56 -14.75
N PHE A 108 3.68 -12.82 -15.13
CA PHE A 108 2.31 -13.04 -14.68
C PHE A 108 1.43 -13.48 -15.86
N PRO A 109 1.30 -14.79 -16.10
CA PRO A 109 0.61 -15.32 -17.27
C PRO A 109 -0.90 -15.02 -17.32
N ASP A 110 -1.53 -14.83 -16.17
CA ASP A 110 -2.95 -14.54 -16.05
C ASP A 110 -3.24 -13.01 -16.06
N THR A 111 -2.26 -12.18 -16.47
CA THR A 111 -2.42 -10.73 -16.61
C THR A 111 -3.40 -10.42 -17.74
N VAL A 112 -4.46 -9.67 -17.42
CA VAL A 112 -5.45 -9.18 -18.40
C VAL A 112 -5.22 -7.73 -18.78
N ASP A 113 -4.56 -6.94 -17.92
CA ASP A 113 -4.15 -5.56 -18.21
C ASP A 113 -2.97 -5.15 -17.31
N CYS A 114 -2.11 -4.25 -17.79
CA CYS A 114 -1.03 -3.66 -16.99
C CYS A 114 -0.77 -2.24 -17.48
N PHE A 115 -0.97 -1.25 -16.63
CA PHE A 115 -0.83 0.16 -16.97
C PHE A 115 -0.23 0.96 -15.83
N SER A 116 0.27 2.15 -16.16
CA SER A 116 0.84 3.10 -15.21
C SER A 116 -0.09 4.29 -15.04
N PRO A 117 -0.83 4.40 -13.91
CA PRO A 117 -1.69 5.55 -13.64
C PRO A 117 -0.90 6.82 -13.29
N SER A 118 0.35 6.70 -12.88
CA SER A 118 1.25 7.81 -12.57
C SER A 118 2.71 7.37 -12.65
N ASN A 119 3.63 8.35 -12.67
CA ASN A 119 5.07 8.04 -12.65
C ASN A 119 5.40 7.10 -11.49
N ASN A 120 6.14 6.03 -11.79
CA ASN A 120 6.59 5.02 -10.83
C ASN A 120 5.47 4.15 -10.18
N MET A 121 4.23 4.29 -10.63
CA MET A 121 3.10 3.51 -10.15
C MET A 121 2.58 2.63 -11.28
N TYR A 122 2.38 1.33 -11.02
CA TYR A 122 1.81 0.38 -11.97
C TYR A 122 0.66 -0.37 -11.32
N ILE A 123 -0.35 -0.67 -12.12
CA ILE A 123 -1.45 -1.55 -11.76
C ILE A 123 -1.40 -2.74 -12.72
N LEU A 124 -1.21 -3.92 -12.17
CA LEU A 124 -1.34 -5.17 -12.89
C LEU A 124 -2.66 -5.81 -12.49
N VAL A 125 -3.51 -6.07 -13.46
CA VAL A 125 -4.80 -6.75 -13.27
C VAL A 125 -4.64 -8.20 -13.67
N GLU A 126 -4.97 -9.10 -12.74
CA GLU A 126 -4.82 -10.54 -12.91
C GLU A 126 -6.18 -11.22 -12.75
N GLU A 127 -6.51 -12.12 -13.67
CA GLU A 127 -7.68 -13.00 -13.55
C GLU A 127 -7.35 -14.21 -12.69
N GLN A 128 -8.30 -14.63 -11.85
CA GLN A 128 -8.10 -15.80 -10.99
C GLN A 128 -8.03 -17.08 -11.82
N SER A 129 -6.95 -17.82 -11.69
CA SER A 129 -6.74 -19.12 -12.30
C SER A 129 -6.35 -20.19 -11.30
N LYS A 130 -6.16 -21.42 -11.76
CA LYS A 130 -5.64 -22.52 -10.93
C LYS A 130 -4.17 -22.34 -10.57
N ASN A 131 -3.45 -21.52 -11.33
CA ASN A 131 -2.01 -21.29 -11.18
C ASN A 131 -1.70 -19.90 -10.62
N THR A 132 -2.66 -19.27 -9.98
CA THR A 132 -2.49 -17.95 -9.35
C THR A 132 -1.39 -18.00 -8.29
N PHE A 133 -0.43 -17.09 -8.39
CA PHE A 133 0.69 -17.00 -7.47
C PHE A 133 0.27 -16.58 -6.06
N GLN A 134 0.87 -17.23 -5.06
CA GLN A 134 0.79 -16.82 -3.67
C GLN A 134 1.74 -15.66 -3.40
N GLN A 135 1.58 -14.99 -2.26
CA GLN A 135 2.36 -13.79 -1.93
C GLN A 135 3.87 -14.04 -1.91
N GLU A 136 4.32 -15.20 -1.43
CA GLU A 136 5.73 -15.58 -1.37
C GLU A 136 6.34 -15.76 -2.76
N GLU A 137 5.57 -16.29 -3.72
CA GLU A 137 5.97 -16.45 -5.11
C GLU A 137 6.08 -15.07 -5.78
N ILE A 138 5.09 -14.18 -5.53
CA ILE A 138 5.11 -12.79 -6.01
C ILE A 138 6.35 -12.06 -5.45
N GLN A 139 6.67 -12.24 -4.17
CA GLN A 139 7.90 -11.68 -3.57
C GLN A 139 9.15 -12.15 -4.32
N GLY A 140 9.24 -13.44 -4.67
CA GLY A 140 10.35 -14.00 -5.45
C GLY A 140 10.46 -13.38 -6.85
N ILE A 141 9.33 -13.19 -7.53
CA ILE A 141 9.26 -12.55 -8.86
C ILE A 141 9.80 -11.12 -8.79
N PHE A 142 9.31 -10.31 -7.83
CA PHE A 142 9.77 -8.92 -7.70
C PHE A 142 11.23 -8.80 -7.26
N LEU A 143 11.73 -9.69 -6.42
CA LEU A 143 13.16 -9.73 -6.08
C LEU A 143 14.04 -9.99 -7.31
N THR A 144 13.61 -10.88 -8.20
CA THR A 144 14.32 -11.15 -9.45
C THR A 144 14.28 -9.94 -10.38
N LEU A 145 13.08 -9.40 -10.61
CA LEU A 145 12.85 -8.26 -11.48
C LEU A 145 13.64 -7.02 -11.01
N ASP A 146 13.60 -6.72 -9.72
CA ASP A 146 14.32 -5.59 -9.13
C ASP A 146 15.84 -5.75 -9.21
N THR A 147 16.34 -6.99 -9.10
CA THR A 147 17.76 -7.27 -9.30
C THR A 147 18.20 -7.07 -10.75
N ASP A 148 17.38 -7.49 -11.72
CA ASP A 148 17.67 -7.38 -13.15
C ASP A 148 17.67 -5.92 -13.63
N PHE A 149 16.85 -5.06 -13.00
CA PHE A 149 16.67 -3.66 -13.38
C PHE A 149 17.34 -2.65 -12.42
N ASP A 150 18.10 -3.12 -11.43
CA ASP A 150 18.73 -2.30 -10.39
C ASP A 150 17.75 -1.30 -9.76
N CYS A 151 16.57 -1.79 -9.39
CA CYS A 151 15.50 -0.99 -8.79
C CYS A 151 14.97 -1.63 -7.51
N THR A 152 13.97 -0.98 -6.90
CA THR A 152 13.22 -1.52 -5.76
C THR A 152 11.74 -1.29 -5.96
N SER A 153 10.93 -2.29 -5.60
CA SER A 153 9.49 -2.26 -5.73
C SER A 153 8.80 -2.47 -4.39
N ALA A 154 7.77 -1.68 -4.12
CA ALA A 154 6.78 -1.97 -3.10
C ALA A 154 5.51 -2.42 -3.80
N VAL A 155 4.96 -3.55 -3.36
CA VAL A 155 3.83 -4.20 -4.01
C VAL A 155 2.74 -4.52 -2.99
N PHE A 156 1.54 -4.03 -3.24
CA PHE A 156 0.34 -4.45 -2.53
C PHE A 156 -0.41 -5.48 -3.36
N VAL A 157 -0.61 -6.65 -2.80
CA VAL A 157 -1.37 -7.74 -3.43
C VAL A 157 -2.82 -7.64 -2.99
N GLY A 158 -3.70 -7.20 -3.90
CA GLY A 158 -5.13 -7.11 -3.65
C GLY A 158 -5.80 -8.48 -3.56
N ASN A 159 -7.01 -8.48 -3.04
CA ASN A 159 -7.84 -9.69 -3.01
C ASN A 159 -8.55 -9.90 -4.35
N PHE A 160 -9.04 -11.12 -4.56
CA PHE A 160 -9.87 -11.47 -5.71
C PHE A 160 -11.34 -11.05 -5.49
N TYR A 161 -11.89 -10.30 -6.43
CA TYR A 161 -13.28 -9.83 -6.43
C TYR A 161 -13.99 -10.19 -7.73
N SER A 162 -15.26 -10.59 -7.65
CA SER A 162 -16.06 -11.04 -8.79
C SER A 162 -17.26 -10.13 -9.13
N SER A 163 -17.55 -9.13 -8.30
CA SER A 163 -18.68 -8.21 -8.52
C SER A 163 -18.18 -6.84 -8.97
N GLU A 164 -18.77 -6.29 -10.02
CA GLU A 164 -18.42 -4.99 -10.58
C GLU A 164 -18.37 -3.87 -9.53
N ASP A 165 -19.43 -3.74 -8.73
CA ASP A 165 -19.54 -2.68 -7.73
C ASP A 165 -18.55 -2.86 -6.56
N ILE A 166 -18.38 -4.09 -6.12
CA ILE A 166 -17.47 -4.42 -5.03
C ILE A 166 -16.02 -4.25 -5.48
N LEU A 167 -15.65 -4.74 -6.67
CA LEU A 167 -14.28 -4.73 -7.16
C LEU A 167 -13.69 -3.31 -7.22
N ARG A 168 -14.38 -2.35 -7.85
CA ARG A 168 -13.91 -0.96 -7.92
C ARG A 168 -13.77 -0.32 -6.54
N ARG A 169 -14.77 -0.50 -5.68
CA ARG A 169 -14.75 0.07 -4.34
C ARG A 169 -13.62 -0.53 -3.48
N CYS A 170 -13.43 -1.85 -3.55
CA CYS A 170 -12.34 -2.52 -2.85
C CYS A 170 -10.99 -2.09 -3.38
N PHE A 171 -10.82 -1.95 -4.70
CA PHE A 171 -9.58 -1.43 -5.29
C PHE A 171 -9.19 -0.06 -4.71
N HIS A 172 -10.13 0.88 -4.63
CA HIS A 172 -9.83 2.21 -4.08
C HIS A 172 -9.53 2.16 -2.57
N GLU A 173 -10.18 1.28 -1.83
CA GLU A 173 -9.84 1.08 -0.41
C GLU A 173 -8.45 0.44 -0.26
N GLU A 174 -8.13 -0.57 -1.05
CA GLU A 174 -6.79 -1.18 -1.09
C GLU A 174 -5.72 -0.18 -1.53
N GLN A 175 -6.03 0.75 -2.47
CA GLN A 175 -5.13 1.82 -2.87
C GLN A 175 -4.85 2.79 -1.71
N ARG A 176 -5.86 3.11 -0.92
CA ARG A 176 -5.70 3.94 0.29
C ARG A 176 -4.81 3.22 1.31
N ILE A 177 -5.06 1.94 1.56
CA ILE A 177 -4.25 1.11 2.46
C ILE A 177 -2.80 1.09 1.99
N PHE A 178 -2.58 0.82 0.69
CA PHE A 178 -1.24 0.80 0.11
C PHE A 178 -0.51 2.13 0.32
N SER A 179 -1.15 3.26 0.02
CA SER A 179 -0.54 4.58 0.16
C SER A 179 -0.22 4.96 1.61
N GLU A 180 -1.05 4.54 2.59
CA GLU A 180 -0.84 4.83 4.00
C GLU A 180 0.19 3.89 4.67
N GLU A 181 0.24 2.64 4.24
CA GLU A 181 1.16 1.63 4.78
C GLU A 181 2.49 1.55 4.02
N LEU A 182 2.58 2.27 2.89
CA LEU A 182 3.79 2.35 2.10
C LEU A 182 4.90 3.04 2.90
N ASN A 183 5.79 2.25 3.44
CA ASN A 183 7.01 2.77 4.04
C ASN A 183 8.06 2.94 2.96
N SER A 184 8.81 4.03 3.00
CA SER A 184 9.98 4.26 2.14
C SER A 184 11.08 3.24 2.50
N SER A 185 10.88 2.00 2.11
CA SER A 185 11.85 0.93 2.29
C SER A 185 12.86 0.97 1.15
N SER A 186 14.13 0.78 1.49
CA SER A 186 15.20 0.56 0.50
C SER A 186 15.25 -0.90 0.03
N ARG A 187 14.22 -1.68 0.29
CA ARG A 187 14.15 -3.11 -0.05
C ARG A 187 12.83 -3.41 -0.72
N THR A 188 12.84 -4.34 -1.67
CA THR A 188 11.64 -4.90 -2.27
C THR A 188 10.72 -5.48 -1.20
N THR A 189 9.48 -5.02 -1.18
CA THR A 189 8.49 -5.41 -0.18
C THR A 189 7.19 -5.79 -0.89
N VAL A 190 6.69 -7.00 -0.62
CA VAL A 190 5.37 -7.45 -1.08
C VAL A 190 4.51 -7.72 0.14
N PHE A 191 3.33 -7.09 0.21
CA PHE A 191 2.40 -7.25 1.32
C PHE A 191 0.94 -7.19 0.84
N SER A 192 0.05 -7.65 1.67
CA SER A 192 -1.40 -7.69 1.42
C SER A 192 -2.15 -7.09 2.60
N LEU A 193 -3.47 -7.01 2.49
CA LEU A 193 -4.32 -6.57 3.61
C LEU A 193 -4.08 -7.40 4.87
N THR A 194 -3.88 -8.71 4.76
CA THR A 194 -3.66 -9.58 5.92
C THR A 194 -2.43 -9.22 6.75
N ASP A 195 -1.41 -8.66 6.11
CA ASP A 195 -0.17 -8.28 6.79
C ASP A 195 -0.33 -6.97 7.59
N VAL A 196 -1.18 -6.07 7.13
CA VAL A 196 -1.31 -4.72 7.68
C VAL A 196 -2.66 -4.44 8.36
N ALA A 197 -3.64 -5.35 8.24
CA ALA A 197 -5.01 -5.13 8.70
C ALA A 197 -5.08 -4.69 10.17
N LEU A 198 -4.37 -5.38 11.05
CA LEU A 198 -4.40 -5.04 12.48
C LEU A 198 -3.88 -3.61 12.72
N HIS A 199 -2.75 -3.25 12.12
CA HIS A 199 -2.20 -1.91 12.23
C HIS A 199 -3.15 -0.89 11.60
N TYR A 200 -3.53 -1.11 10.35
CA TYR A 200 -4.36 -0.18 9.59
C TYR A 200 -5.68 0.15 10.28
N PHE A 201 -6.44 -0.88 10.72
CA PHE A 201 -7.75 -0.65 11.34
C PHE A 201 -7.69 -0.22 12.80
N THR A 202 -6.56 -0.40 13.50
CA THR A 202 -6.45 -0.02 14.93
C THR A 202 -5.61 1.22 15.19
N LYS A 203 -4.77 1.67 14.25
CA LYS A 203 -3.81 2.77 14.45
C LYS A 203 -4.46 4.05 14.97
N GLU A 204 -5.62 4.43 14.41
CA GLU A 204 -6.33 5.64 14.82
C GLU A 204 -6.90 5.50 16.24
N ALA A 205 -7.59 4.38 16.52
CA ALA A 205 -8.13 4.08 17.84
C ALA A 205 -7.03 3.97 18.91
N MET A 206 -5.85 3.48 18.53
CA MET A 206 -4.72 3.32 19.44
C MET A 206 -3.93 4.62 19.66
N SER A 207 -3.92 5.54 18.70
CA SER A 207 -3.06 6.73 18.72
C SER A 207 -3.34 7.68 19.88
N GLN A 208 -4.61 7.77 20.33
CA GLN A 208 -5.07 8.66 21.39
C GLN A 208 -5.41 7.93 22.68
N ASN A 209 -5.16 6.63 22.77
CA ASN A 209 -5.55 5.83 23.92
C ASN A 209 -4.46 5.85 25.01
N ILE A 210 -4.80 6.41 26.18
CA ILE A 210 -3.87 6.55 27.31
C ILE A 210 -3.36 5.19 27.83
N LEU A 211 -4.15 4.12 27.75
CA LEU A 211 -3.71 2.79 28.16
C LEU A 211 -2.66 2.26 27.21
N VAL A 212 -2.84 2.47 25.89
CA VAL A 212 -1.86 2.08 24.88
C VAL A 212 -0.55 2.84 25.07
N GLU A 213 -0.63 4.15 25.37
CA GLU A 213 0.55 4.96 25.69
C GLU A 213 1.26 4.44 26.95
N TYR A 214 0.50 4.10 27.99
CA TYR A 214 1.04 3.52 29.23
C TYR A 214 1.79 2.20 28.94
N TYR A 215 1.19 1.26 28.23
CA TYR A 215 1.82 -0.01 27.85
C TYR A 215 3.04 0.21 26.96
N ARG A 216 2.97 1.12 25.99
CA ARG A 216 4.12 1.49 25.14
C ARG A 216 5.31 1.98 25.99
N ARG A 217 5.06 2.79 26.99
CA ARG A 217 6.09 3.26 27.94
C ARG A 217 6.69 2.12 28.75
N LEU A 218 5.87 1.16 29.20
CA LEU A 218 6.36 -0.03 29.91
C LEU A 218 7.25 -0.89 29.02
N LEU A 219 6.83 -1.14 27.79
CA LEU A 219 7.59 -1.94 26.81
C LEU A 219 8.91 -1.27 26.40
N ASN A 220 8.95 0.05 26.35
CA ASN A 220 10.16 0.79 25.99
C ASN A 220 11.19 0.89 27.14
N LYS A 221 10.83 0.55 28.38
CA LYS A 221 11.77 0.52 29.50
C LYS A 221 12.79 -0.64 29.39
N ASP A 222 12.38 -1.72 28.72
CA ASP A 222 13.24 -2.88 28.49
C ASP A 222 13.41 -3.09 26.98
N THR A 223 14.52 -2.59 26.43
CA THR A 223 14.81 -2.68 25.00
C THR A 223 14.97 -4.13 24.51
N ASP A 224 15.28 -5.06 25.42
CA ASP A 224 15.46 -6.48 25.11
C ASP A 224 14.13 -7.22 24.91
N ILE A 225 13.02 -6.65 25.40
CA ILE A 225 11.71 -7.32 25.34
C ILE A 225 11.05 -7.22 23.95
N GLN A 226 11.31 -6.17 23.18
CA GLN A 226 10.70 -5.97 21.86
C GLN A 226 11.03 -7.10 20.86
N PRO A 227 12.30 -7.52 20.69
CA PRO A 227 12.64 -8.68 19.86
C PRO A 227 11.93 -9.96 20.33
N ILE A 228 11.77 -10.13 21.66
CA ILE A 228 11.09 -11.30 22.24
C ILE A 228 9.62 -11.31 21.88
N ILE A 229 8.93 -10.15 21.99
CA ILE A 229 7.52 -10.02 21.61
C ILE A 229 7.33 -10.33 20.13
N SER A 230 8.15 -9.76 19.26
CA SER A 230 8.09 -9.99 17.82
C SER A 230 8.28 -11.47 17.46
N ALA A 231 9.26 -12.11 18.09
CA ALA A 231 9.54 -13.53 17.88
C ALA A 231 8.41 -14.44 18.45
N LEU A 232 7.83 -14.09 19.62
CA LEU A 232 6.68 -14.79 20.18
C LEU A 232 5.46 -14.70 19.26
N TRP A 233 5.20 -13.51 18.74
CA TRP A 233 4.11 -13.29 17.79
C TRP A 233 4.27 -14.14 16.54
N LYS A 234 5.45 -14.09 15.91
CA LYS A 234 5.79 -14.90 14.73
C LYS A 234 5.63 -16.40 14.97
N ASN A 235 6.02 -16.88 16.15
CA ASN A 235 5.96 -18.27 16.54
C ASN A 235 4.65 -18.65 17.29
N GLN A 236 3.61 -17.82 17.21
CA GLN A 236 2.30 -18.08 17.81
C GLN A 236 2.39 -18.44 19.31
N GLY A 237 3.28 -17.81 20.05
CA GLY A 237 3.52 -18.06 21.47
C GLY A 237 4.34 -19.32 21.79
N ASN A 238 4.84 -20.03 20.79
CA ASN A 238 5.66 -21.24 21.03
C ASN A 238 7.05 -20.87 21.55
N ILE A 239 7.26 -21.09 22.85
CA ILE A 239 8.50 -20.75 23.57
C ILE A 239 9.72 -21.43 22.98
N SER A 240 9.61 -22.68 22.55
CA SER A 240 10.76 -23.44 22.04
C SER A 240 11.22 -22.91 20.67
N SER A 241 10.28 -22.65 19.78
CA SER A 241 10.55 -22.04 18.47
C SER A 241 11.07 -20.61 18.61
N THR A 242 10.48 -19.81 19.50
CA THR A 242 10.91 -18.44 19.81
C THR A 242 12.34 -18.41 20.33
N ALA A 243 12.69 -19.30 21.27
CA ALA A 243 14.03 -19.38 21.81
C ALA A 243 15.06 -19.74 20.73
N LYS A 244 14.70 -20.65 19.81
CA LYS A 244 15.53 -21.02 18.65
C LYS A 244 15.73 -19.84 17.69
N ASP A 245 14.67 -19.12 17.34
CA ASP A 245 14.74 -17.95 16.46
C ASP A 245 15.60 -16.82 17.05
N LEU A 246 15.59 -16.68 18.37
CA LEU A 246 16.39 -15.68 19.10
C LEU A 246 17.79 -16.18 19.48
N PHE A 247 18.19 -17.36 19.03
CA PHE A 247 19.49 -17.98 19.35
C PHE A 247 19.77 -18.04 20.86
N MET A 248 18.73 -18.31 21.67
CA MET A 248 18.85 -18.42 23.13
C MET A 248 18.33 -19.72 23.68
N HIS A 249 18.77 -20.09 24.89
CA HIS A 249 18.23 -21.26 25.57
C HIS A 249 16.80 -21.00 26.05
N ARG A 250 15.92 -22.01 25.97
CA ARG A 250 14.52 -21.94 26.41
C ARG A 250 14.38 -21.40 27.86
N ASN A 251 15.24 -21.81 28.77
CA ASN A 251 15.20 -21.34 30.15
C ASN A 251 15.54 -19.85 30.26
N THR A 252 16.46 -19.36 29.43
CA THR A 252 16.80 -17.92 29.37
C THR A 252 15.59 -17.11 28.90
N LEU A 253 14.86 -17.58 27.90
CA LEU A 253 13.63 -16.93 27.46
C LEU A 253 12.57 -16.94 28.57
N HIS A 254 12.36 -18.08 29.25
CA HIS A 254 11.44 -18.16 30.40
C HIS A 254 11.79 -17.14 31.48
N TYR A 255 13.06 -17.10 31.89
CA TYR A 255 13.54 -16.16 32.89
C TYR A 255 13.28 -14.69 32.48
N ARG A 256 13.51 -14.32 31.22
CA ARG A 256 13.25 -12.96 30.73
C ARG A 256 11.75 -12.62 30.76
N LEU A 257 10.89 -13.56 30.37
CA LEU A 257 9.43 -13.36 30.42
C LEU A 257 8.92 -13.24 31.86
N GLU A 258 9.43 -14.03 32.80
CA GLU A 258 9.08 -13.97 34.22
C GLU A 258 9.56 -12.64 34.84
N LYS A 259 10.78 -12.24 34.58
CA LYS A 259 11.32 -10.94 35.02
C LYS A 259 10.49 -9.76 34.50
N PHE A 260 10.10 -9.82 33.22
CA PHE A 260 9.22 -8.80 32.63
C PHE A 260 7.84 -8.77 33.32
N PHE A 261 7.27 -9.94 33.61
CA PHE A 261 6.01 -10.04 34.35
C PHE A 261 6.14 -9.48 35.76
N GLU A 262 7.19 -9.80 36.51
CA GLU A 262 7.45 -9.27 37.85
C GLU A 262 7.56 -7.75 37.85
N GLN A 263 8.15 -7.16 36.82
CA GLN A 263 8.38 -5.71 36.72
C GLN A 263 7.14 -4.94 36.25
N THR A 264 6.28 -5.56 35.45
CA THR A 264 5.20 -4.85 34.74
C THR A 264 3.79 -5.35 35.06
N GLY A 265 3.68 -6.56 35.61
CA GLY A 265 2.41 -7.27 35.79
C GLY A 265 1.83 -7.81 34.46
N LEU A 266 2.53 -7.67 33.31
CA LEU A 266 2.07 -8.08 31.98
C LEU A 266 2.60 -9.46 31.61
N SER A 267 1.70 -10.41 31.35
CA SER A 267 2.05 -11.72 30.80
C SER A 267 2.12 -11.63 29.27
N LEU A 268 3.24 -12.10 28.73
CA LEU A 268 3.46 -12.25 27.28
C LEU A 268 3.25 -13.69 26.79
N LYS A 269 2.60 -14.51 27.60
CA LYS A 269 2.24 -15.91 27.27
C LYS A 269 0.78 -16.01 26.90
#